data_faf534768c1ea2d72191cb20f0a48637
#
_entry.id   faf534768c1ea2d72191cb20f0a48637
#
_cell.length_a   1.000
_cell.length_b   1.000
_cell.length_c   1.000
_cell.angle_alpha   90.00
_cell.angle_beta   90.00
_cell.angle_gamma   90.00
#
_symmetry.space_group_name_H-M   'P 1'
#
loop_
_entity.id
_entity.type
_entity.pdbx_description
1 polymer ?
#
loop_
_entity_poly.entity_id
_entity_poly.type
_entity_poly.pdbx_seq_one_letter_code
_entity_poly.pdbx_strand_id
1 'polypeptide(L)'
;TPFHSYPYGITASASKRAEYIRWARARKGYIIEDDFDSEFTLLSKPEDTLFSLSPGGEVIYMNSFSKTIAPSIRVGYLVIPESLLPLYEEKVGFYSCTVPVFDQLVLAEFIMSGRFERHINRVRRRRRKMEALRKR
;
A
#
# COMPACT_ATOMS: atom_id res chain seq x y z
N THR A 1 -0.27 9.80 -2.30
CA THR A 1 -0.29 8.97 -1.08
C THR A 1 -1.29 9.56 -0.10
N PRO A 2 -2.32 8.83 0.37
CA PRO A 2 -3.25 9.36 1.36
C PRO A 2 -2.66 9.39 2.77
N PHE A 3 -1.56 8.67 3.01
CA PHE A 3 -0.81 8.62 4.27
C PHE A 3 0.55 9.28 4.12
N HIS A 4 0.91 10.15 5.09
CA HIS A 4 2.21 10.82 5.18
C HIS A 4 2.69 11.39 3.84
N SER A 5 1.82 12.11 3.14
CA SER A 5 2.13 12.72 1.83
C SER A 5 3.42 13.53 1.90
N TYR A 6 4.44 13.09 1.17
CA TYR A 6 5.71 13.83 1.08
C TYR A 6 5.51 15.15 0.32
N PRO A 7 6.13 16.28 0.74
CA PRO A 7 7.06 16.41 1.86
C PRO A 7 6.37 16.78 3.20
N TYR A 8 5.08 17.02 3.23
CA TYR A 8 4.39 17.64 4.36
C TYR A 8 3.94 16.66 5.44
N GLY A 9 3.97 15.38 5.21
CA GLY A 9 3.53 14.35 6.17
C GLY A 9 2.03 14.36 6.48
N ILE A 10 1.22 14.99 5.63
CA ILE A 10 -0.21 15.14 5.85
C ILE A 10 -0.93 13.83 5.50
N THR A 11 -1.87 13.44 6.36
CA THR A 11 -2.77 12.32 6.13
C THR A 11 -4.16 12.85 5.73
N ALA A 12 -4.72 12.35 4.65
CA ALA A 12 -6.05 12.73 4.19
C ALA A 12 -7.12 12.24 5.19
N SER A 13 -8.03 13.13 5.61
CA SER A 13 -9.15 12.77 6.46
C SER A 13 -10.13 11.81 5.77
N ALA A 14 -10.97 11.11 6.53
CA ALA A 14 -11.99 10.20 5.99
C ALA A 14 -12.95 10.92 5.01
N SER A 15 -13.35 12.17 5.34
CA SER A 15 -14.20 12.98 4.45
C SER A 15 -13.50 13.30 3.13
N LYS A 16 -12.20 13.61 3.19
CA LYS A 16 -11.40 13.93 1.99
C LYS A 16 -11.19 12.68 1.12
N ARG A 17 -10.98 11.52 1.71
CA ARG A 17 -10.91 10.24 0.97
C ARG A 17 -12.21 9.93 0.25
N ALA A 18 -13.35 10.09 0.92
CA ALA A 18 -14.66 9.93 0.29
C ALA A 18 -14.90 10.94 -0.86
N GLU A 19 -14.40 12.16 -0.73
CA GLU A 19 -14.45 13.18 -1.79
C GLU A 19 -13.64 12.74 -3.02
N TYR A 20 -12.41 12.22 -2.84
CA TYR A 20 -11.59 11.73 -3.94
C TYR A 20 -12.28 10.60 -4.72
N ILE A 21 -12.86 9.64 -4.01
CA ILE A 21 -13.58 8.52 -4.65
C ILE A 21 -14.79 9.03 -5.43
N ARG A 22 -15.61 9.91 -4.84
CA ARG A 22 -16.75 10.51 -5.55
C ARG A 22 -16.31 11.28 -6.78
N TRP A 23 -15.21 12.04 -6.68
CA TRP A 23 -14.66 12.79 -7.81
C TRP A 23 -14.21 11.86 -8.95
N ALA A 24 -13.48 10.79 -8.64
CA ALA A 24 -13.05 9.81 -9.65
C ALA A 24 -14.25 9.15 -10.33
N ARG A 25 -15.23 8.71 -9.56
CA ARG A 25 -16.46 8.08 -10.06
C ARG A 25 -17.23 9.00 -10.97
N ALA A 26 -17.44 10.26 -10.60
CA ALA A 26 -18.16 11.25 -11.40
C ALA A 26 -17.48 11.52 -12.75
N ARG A 27 -16.17 11.33 -12.84
CA ARG A 27 -15.37 11.53 -14.06
C ARG A 27 -15.04 10.24 -14.81
N LYS A 28 -15.54 9.09 -14.35
CA LYS A 28 -15.18 7.77 -14.89
C LYS A 28 -13.65 7.59 -14.97
N GLY A 29 -12.94 8.16 -13.99
CA GLY A 29 -11.49 8.11 -13.88
C GLY A 29 -11.02 7.18 -12.78
N TYR A 30 -9.71 7.00 -12.68
CA TYR A 30 -9.07 6.17 -11.66
C TYR A 30 -8.18 7.00 -10.75
N ILE A 31 -8.03 6.53 -9.53
CA ILE A 31 -7.05 7.03 -8.55
C ILE A 31 -5.94 6.00 -8.44
N ILE A 32 -4.70 6.43 -8.51
CA ILE A 32 -3.56 5.60 -8.15
C ILE A 32 -3.20 5.93 -6.71
N GLU A 33 -3.42 4.96 -5.82
CA GLU A 33 -3.06 5.05 -4.40
C GLU A 33 -1.69 4.41 -4.17
N ASP A 34 -0.69 5.24 -3.91
CA ASP A 34 0.63 4.78 -3.47
C ASP A 34 0.67 4.75 -1.95
N ASP A 35 0.67 3.55 -1.38
CA ASP A 35 0.52 3.29 0.05
C ASP A 35 1.82 2.77 0.67
N PHE A 36 2.90 3.50 0.52
CA PHE A 36 4.25 3.06 0.88
C PHE A 36 4.57 3.07 2.40
N ASP A 37 3.70 3.59 3.28
CA ASP A 37 4.02 3.79 4.71
C ASP A 37 2.84 3.52 5.68
N SER A 38 1.69 3.10 5.19
CA SER A 38 0.49 2.93 6.03
C SER A 38 0.62 1.85 7.09
N GLU A 39 1.39 0.80 6.82
CA GLU A 39 1.63 -0.28 7.77
C GLU A 39 2.34 0.20 9.04
N PHE A 40 3.00 1.35 9.00
CA PHE A 40 3.78 1.88 10.12
C PHE A 40 3.14 3.08 10.81
N THR A 41 1.85 3.28 10.63
CA THR A 41 1.12 4.31 11.36
C THR A 41 1.29 4.15 12.87
N LEU A 42 1.47 5.27 13.56
CA LEU A 42 1.52 5.33 15.04
C LEU A 42 0.11 5.34 15.65
N LEU A 43 -0.93 5.49 14.84
CA LEU A 43 -2.31 5.45 15.28
C LEU A 43 -2.65 4.08 15.88
N SER A 44 -3.55 4.06 16.85
CA SER A 44 -4.03 2.83 17.50
C SER A 44 -4.78 1.94 16.52
N LYS A 45 -5.54 2.55 15.60
CA LYS A 45 -6.23 1.88 14.50
C LYS A 45 -5.67 2.39 13.17
N PRO A 46 -5.24 1.50 12.27
CA PRO A 46 -4.91 1.89 10.90
C PRO A 46 -6.14 2.54 10.25
N GLU A 47 -5.91 3.56 9.45
CA GLU A 47 -6.99 4.14 8.65
C GLU A 47 -7.20 3.29 7.39
N ASP A 48 -8.45 3.25 6.92
CA ASP A 48 -8.80 2.53 5.71
C ASP A 48 -8.15 3.17 4.47
N THR A 49 -7.68 2.35 3.54
CA THR A 49 -7.14 2.81 2.27
C THR A 49 -8.26 3.32 1.35
N LEU A 50 -7.94 4.13 0.34
CA LEU A 50 -8.90 4.49 -0.70
C LEU A 50 -9.40 3.23 -1.41
N PHE A 51 -8.51 2.26 -1.63
CA PHE A 51 -8.85 0.98 -2.23
C PHE A 51 -9.91 0.23 -1.43
N SER A 52 -9.76 0.11 -0.10
CA SER A 52 -10.75 -0.56 0.75
C SER A 52 -12.09 0.19 0.82
N LEU A 53 -12.08 1.50 0.64
CA LEU A 53 -13.27 2.37 0.64
C LEU A 53 -13.95 2.46 -0.73
N SER A 54 -13.37 1.89 -1.80
CA SER A 54 -13.86 2.01 -3.17
C SER A 54 -14.35 0.68 -3.75
N PRO A 55 -15.51 0.17 -3.34
CA PRO A 55 -16.08 -1.08 -3.86
C PRO A 55 -16.46 -0.98 -5.35
N GLY A 56 -16.53 0.23 -5.90
CA GLY A 56 -16.80 0.46 -7.33
C GLY A 56 -15.60 0.28 -8.26
N GLY A 57 -14.40 0.05 -7.71
CA GLY A 57 -13.21 -0.24 -8.49
C GLY A 57 -12.55 0.99 -9.13
N GLU A 58 -12.69 2.17 -8.53
CA GLU A 58 -12.06 3.39 -9.03
C GLU A 58 -10.60 3.56 -8.59
N VAL A 59 -10.07 2.64 -7.77
CA VAL A 59 -8.73 2.77 -7.18
C VAL A 59 -7.80 1.66 -7.64
N ILE A 60 -6.67 2.04 -8.18
CA ILE A 60 -5.51 1.17 -8.41
C ILE A 60 -4.61 1.33 -7.20
N TYR A 61 -4.42 0.26 -6.43
CA TYR A 61 -3.57 0.27 -5.25
C TYR A 61 -2.16 -0.19 -5.58
N MET A 62 -1.15 0.51 -5.07
CA MET A 62 0.24 0.11 -5.19
C MET A 62 0.97 0.22 -3.85
N ASN A 63 1.88 -0.72 -3.62
CA ASN A 63 2.73 -0.71 -2.44
C ASN A 63 4.05 -1.45 -2.73
N SER A 64 5.01 -1.40 -1.81
CA SER A 64 6.30 -2.06 -1.94
C SER A 64 6.78 -2.68 -0.61
N PHE A 65 7.57 -3.72 -0.70
CA PHE A 65 8.21 -4.36 0.46
C PHE A 65 9.48 -3.65 0.92
N SER A 66 9.94 -2.63 0.20
CA SER A 66 11.20 -1.92 0.50
C SER A 66 11.20 -1.25 1.87
N LYS A 67 10.07 -0.72 2.32
CA LYS A 67 9.93 -0.14 3.66
C LYS A 67 9.51 -1.14 4.72
N THR A 68 8.66 -2.07 4.33
CA THR A 68 8.06 -3.02 5.27
C THR A 68 9.00 -4.14 5.68
N ILE A 69 9.90 -4.56 4.79
CA ILE A 69 10.87 -5.63 5.06
C ILE A 69 12.29 -5.07 5.11
N ALA A 70 12.84 -4.68 3.96
CA ALA A 70 14.17 -4.10 3.85
C ALA A 70 14.33 -3.31 2.55
N PRO A 71 15.12 -2.22 2.53
CA PRO A 71 15.35 -1.43 1.32
C PRO A 71 16.00 -2.20 0.15
N SER A 72 16.70 -3.30 0.46
CA SER A 72 17.30 -4.21 -0.53
C SER A 72 16.25 -5.06 -1.27
N ILE A 73 15.08 -5.26 -0.68
CA ILE A 73 13.96 -5.94 -1.33
C ILE A 73 13.32 -4.95 -2.32
N ARG A 74 13.63 -5.13 -3.59
CA ARG A 74 13.18 -4.24 -4.68
C ARG A 74 11.90 -4.77 -5.34
N VAL A 75 10.92 -5.16 -4.53
CA VAL A 75 9.64 -5.72 -4.98
C VAL A 75 8.50 -4.78 -4.61
N GLY A 76 7.74 -4.38 -5.61
CA GLY A 76 6.45 -3.71 -5.47
C GLY A 76 5.33 -4.57 -6.03
N TYR A 77 4.11 -4.21 -5.72
CA TYR A 77 2.91 -4.86 -6.26
C TYR A 77 1.82 -3.87 -6.54
N LEU A 78 0.96 -4.24 -7.49
CA LEU A 78 -0.23 -3.51 -7.88
C LEU A 78 -1.45 -4.39 -7.63
N VAL A 79 -2.53 -3.79 -7.15
CA VAL A 79 -3.87 -4.37 -7.15
C VAL A 79 -4.71 -3.50 -8.05
N ILE A 80 -5.13 -4.05 -9.18
CA ILE A 80 -5.91 -3.32 -10.20
C ILE A 80 -7.36 -3.80 -10.18
N PRO A 81 -8.34 -2.92 -10.46
CA PRO A 81 -9.74 -3.30 -10.61
C PRO A 81 -9.93 -4.35 -11.71
N GLU A 82 -10.83 -5.30 -11.50
CA GLU A 82 -11.12 -6.36 -12.47
C GLU A 82 -11.49 -5.79 -13.85
N SER A 83 -12.17 -4.66 -13.90
CA SER A 83 -12.53 -3.98 -15.15
C SER A 83 -11.33 -3.53 -15.98
N LEU A 84 -10.16 -3.36 -15.36
CA LEU A 84 -8.91 -2.97 -16.03
C LEU A 84 -8.04 -4.16 -16.42
N LEU A 85 -8.33 -5.38 -15.96
CA LEU A 85 -7.50 -6.55 -16.25
C LEU A 85 -7.34 -6.80 -17.76
N PRO A 86 -8.39 -6.76 -18.59
CA PRO A 86 -8.23 -6.98 -20.04
C PRO A 86 -7.32 -5.93 -20.69
N LEU A 87 -7.46 -4.67 -20.29
CA LEU A 87 -6.60 -3.59 -20.78
C LEU A 87 -5.16 -3.74 -20.31
N TYR A 88 -4.97 -4.15 -19.06
CA TYR A 88 -3.65 -4.42 -18.50
C TYR A 88 -2.96 -5.55 -19.27
N GLU A 89 -3.65 -6.65 -19.51
CA GLU A 89 -3.12 -7.79 -20.26
C GLU A 89 -2.75 -7.40 -21.69
N GLU A 90 -3.61 -6.64 -22.37
CA GLU A 90 -3.35 -6.15 -23.73
C GLU A 90 -2.13 -5.23 -23.80
N LYS A 91 -2.00 -4.28 -22.86
CA LYS A 91 -0.99 -3.21 -22.95
C LYS A 91 0.30 -3.52 -22.21
N VAL A 92 0.26 -4.36 -21.19
CA VAL A 92 1.38 -4.58 -20.26
C VAL A 92 1.72 -6.06 -20.11
N GLY A 93 0.80 -6.97 -20.40
CA GLY A 93 0.97 -8.41 -20.19
C GLY A 93 2.14 -9.04 -20.96
N PHE A 94 2.65 -8.38 -22.00
CA PHE A 94 3.84 -8.85 -22.73
C PHE A 94 5.17 -8.61 -22.00
N TYR A 95 5.19 -7.80 -20.94
CA TYR A 95 6.39 -7.62 -20.11
C TYR A 95 6.58 -8.82 -19.19
N SER A 96 7.80 -9.34 -19.14
CA SER A 96 8.18 -10.32 -18.14
C SER A 96 8.32 -9.69 -16.77
N CYS A 97 7.92 -10.43 -15.72
CA CYS A 97 8.19 -10.01 -14.35
C CYS A 97 9.69 -9.90 -14.10
N THR A 98 10.17 -8.74 -13.68
CA THR A 98 11.59 -8.49 -13.42
C THR A 98 12.03 -8.92 -12.03
N VAL A 99 11.11 -9.33 -11.15
CA VAL A 99 11.43 -9.83 -9.82
C VAL A 99 12.03 -11.23 -9.93
N PRO A 100 13.21 -11.51 -9.36
CA PRO A 100 13.79 -12.83 -9.36
C PRO A 100 12.85 -13.88 -8.74
N VAL A 101 12.75 -15.06 -9.34
CA VAL A 101 11.86 -16.14 -8.86
C VAL A 101 12.17 -16.52 -7.42
N PHE A 102 13.45 -16.53 -7.04
CA PHE A 102 13.86 -16.80 -5.67
C PHE A 102 13.24 -15.81 -4.68
N ASP A 103 13.29 -14.51 -4.97
CA ASP A 103 12.70 -13.46 -4.12
C ASP A 103 11.18 -13.63 -4.02
N GLN A 104 10.52 -13.99 -5.12
CA GLN A 104 9.09 -14.28 -5.12
C GLN A 104 8.73 -15.44 -4.20
N LEU A 105 9.48 -16.55 -4.27
CA LEU A 105 9.26 -17.74 -3.43
C LEU A 105 9.51 -17.42 -1.93
N VAL A 106 10.59 -16.70 -1.63
CA VAL A 106 10.90 -16.28 -0.24
C VAL A 106 9.81 -15.37 0.32
N LEU A 107 9.34 -14.41 -0.48
CA LEU A 107 8.25 -13.52 -0.06
C LEU A 107 6.94 -14.30 0.15
N ALA A 108 6.61 -15.21 -0.75
CA ALA A 108 5.42 -16.05 -0.63
C ALA A 108 5.44 -16.85 0.68
N GLU A 109 6.54 -17.56 0.97
CA GLU A 109 6.72 -18.30 2.21
C GLU A 109 6.64 -17.37 3.44
N PHE A 110 7.27 -16.21 3.38
CA PHE A 110 7.27 -15.24 4.46
C PHE A 110 5.87 -14.73 4.81
N ILE A 111 5.04 -14.51 3.79
CA ILE A 111 3.64 -14.08 3.94
C ILE A 111 2.78 -15.26 4.43
N MET A 112 2.81 -16.40 3.74
CA MET A 112 1.95 -17.55 4.02
C MET A 112 2.18 -18.16 5.41
N SER A 113 3.44 -18.14 5.90
CA SER A 113 3.77 -18.60 7.26
C SER A 113 3.33 -17.63 8.37
N GLY A 114 2.73 -16.49 8.06
CA GLY A 114 2.36 -15.44 9.01
C GLY A 114 3.57 -14.72 9.65
N ARG A 115 4.78 -14.97 9.14
CA ARG A 115 6.01 -14.29 9.63
C ARG A 115 6.00 -12.82 9.27
N PHE A 116 5.44 -12.46 8.11
CA PHE A 116 5.29 -11.08 7.66
C PHE A 116 4.48 -10.25 8.66
N GLU A 117 3.30 -10.71 9.06
CA GLU A 117 2.44 -10.01 10.04
C GLU A 117 3.14 -9.85 11.40
N ARG A 118 3.81 -10.92 11.87
CA ARG A 118 4.60 -10.86 13.10
C ARG A 118 5.73 -9.84 13.01
N HIS A 119 6.38 -9.75 11.85
CA HIS A 119 7.41 -8.74 11.57
C HIS A 119 6.84 -7.32 11.63
N ILE A 120 5.75 -7.03 10.91
CA ILE A 120 5.08 -5.73 10.91
C ILE A 120 4.69 -5.31 12.34
N ASN A 121 4.07 -6.21 13.08
CA ASN A 121 3.67 -5.95 14.47
C ASN A 121 4.86 -5.65 15.39
N ARG A 122 5.99 -6.32 15.20
CA ARG A 122 7.25 -6.04 15.92
C ARG A 122 7.79 -4.65 15.60
N VAL A 123 7.84 -4.29 14.32
CA VAL A 123 8.32 -2.97 13.88
C VAL A 123 7.41 -1.85 14.40
N ARG A 124 6.08 -2.02 14.32
CA ARG A 124 5.11 -1.07 14.90
C ARG A 124 5.34 -0.83 16.40
N ARG A 125 5.53 -1.90 17.18
CA ARG A 125 5.80 -1.79 18.62
C ARG A 125 7.11 -1.04 18.89
N ARG A 126 8.17 -1.33 18.13
CA ARG A 126 9.46 -0.66 18.25
C ARG A 126 9.34 0.84 17.94
N ARG A 127 8.66 1.21 16.84
CA ARG A 127 8.44 2.62 16.47
C ARG A 127 7.67 3.38 17.55
N ARG A 128 6.58 2.82 18.08
CA ARG A 128 5.80 3.44 19.16
C ARG A 128 6.66 3.68 20.40
N LYS A 129 7.50 2.71 20.78
CA LYS A 129 8.43 2.86 21.93
C LYS A 129 9.43 3.99 21.69
N MET A 130 10.02 4.07 20.51
CA MET A 130 10.96 5.14 20.16
C MET A 130 10.30 6.51 20.16
N GLU A 131 9.08 6.63 19.63
CA GLU A 131 8.34 7.89 19.61
C GLU A 131 7.98 8.35 21.03
N ALA A 132 7.60 7.43 21.91
CA ALA A 132 7.34 7.74 23.31
C ALA A 132 8.59 8.26 24.06
N LEU A 133 9.78 7.78 23.68
CA LEU A 133 11.04 8.27 24.24
C LEU A 133 11.43 9.65 23.72
N ARG A 134 11.08 10.00 22.48
CA ARG A 134 11.37 11.33 21.89
C ARG A 134 10.49 12.45 22.44
N LYS A 135 9.34 12.11 23.03
CA LYS A 135 8.39 13.08 23.61
C LYS A 135 8.64 13.37 25.09
N ARG A 136 9.63 12.72 25.69
CA ARG A 136 10.12 12.98 27.05
C ARG A 136 11.34 13.87 27.04
#